data_7ac613dffdd315f22c0a4d6f724e73d4
#
_entry.id   7ac613dffdd315f22c0a4d6f724e73d4
#
_cell.length_a   1.000
_cell.length_b   1.000
_cell.length_c   1.000
_cell.angle_alpha   90.00
_cell.angle_beta   90.00
_cell.angle_gamma   90.00
#
_symmetry.space_group_name_H-M   'P 1'
#
loop_
_entity.id
_entity.type
_entity.pdbx_description
1 polymer ?
#
loop_
_entity_poly.entity_id
_entity_poly.type
_entity_poly.pdbx_seq_one_letter_code
_entity_poly.pdbx_strand_id
1 'polypeptide(L)'
;MAEDIILNADLYDNTLTGDPNDYVARPRNTGTVYNADIASRMASKYPGYEAGSLTQTLDLADQEKMLAVAEGKNQVDKTGSRQLTIAGPFKGADAQFDSSLNSMGVMYTMSDQFRELLKTRVKVRVHGIAQTGPIVNYVIDAVSGNTSKEKVIDSLTITSGGALTIAGSNLKIQGSDDSVGVFFVPSTGEPKKVSVLISNMPSQLIVQMPTLDDGIYTLRVTTQYVRSSRSTKAPRSYDYPVPLKVGEGSQEEDGPQVQ
;
A
#
# COMPACT_ATOMS: atom_id res chain seq x y z
N MET A 1 31.91 -17.96 5.15
CA MET A 1 31.58 -16.69 4.46
C MET A 1 30.21 -16.26 4.93
N ALA A 2 30.00 -14.98 5.21
CA ALA A 2 28.70 -14.48 5.65
C ALA A 2 27.74 -14.47 4.44
N GLU A 3 26.55 -15.02 4.62
CA GLU A 3 25.51 -15.16 3.59
C GLU A 3 25.03 -13.81 3.03
N ASP A 4 24.78 -13.72 1.72
CA ASP A 4 24.21 -12.52 1.09
C ASP A 4 22.79 -12.28 1.58
N ILE A 5 22.44 -11.03 1.79
CA ILE A 5 21.10 -10.58 2.19
C ILE A 5 20.35 -10.18 0.92
N ILE A 6 19.28 -10.88 0.58
CA ILE A 6 18.45 -10.55 -0.59
C ILE A 6 17.39 -9.55 -0.19
N LEU A 7 17.48 -8.33 -0.75
CA LEU A 7 16.47 -7.29 -0.61
C LEU A 7 15.57 -7.30 -1.84
N ASN A 8 14.30 -7.63 -1.65
CA ASN A 8 13.31 -7.57 -2.72
C ASN A 8 12.78 -6.14 -2.88
N ALA A 9 12.68 -5.67 -4.12
CA ALA A 9 12.19 -4.34 -4.45
C ALA A 9 11.21 -4.39 -5.63
N ASP A 10 10.29 -3.42 -5.67
CA ASP A 10 9.39 -3.18 -6.78
C ASP A 10 9.65 -1.81 -7.38
N LEU A 11 9.35 -1.66 -8.68
CA LEU A 11 9.43 -0.40 -9.40
C LEU A 11 8.13 0.39 -9.27
N TYR A 12 8.25 1.67 -9.06
CA TYR A 12 7.15 2.65 -9.00
C TYR A 12 7.42 3.77 -9.98
N ASP A 13 6.37 4.31 -10.60
CA ASP A 13 6.53 5.47 -11.50
C ASP A 13 7.24 6.62 -10.78
N ASN A 14 8.28 7.16 -11.41
CA ASN A 14 8.89 8.39 -10.95
C ASN A 14 8.04 9.59 -11.39
N THR A 15 7.16 10.06 -10.51
CA THR A 15 6.25 11.18 -10.81
C THR A 15 6.95 12.55 -10.83
N LEU A 16 8.25 12.61 -10.54
CA LEU A 16 9.04 13.85 -10.58
C LEU A 16 9.53 14.18 -11.99
N THR A 17 9.62 13.18 -12.87
CA THR A 17 10.06 13.32 -14.25
C THR A 17 8.89 13.16 -15.22
N GLY A 18 8.98 13.75 -16.40
CA GLY A 18 8.01 13.58 -17.50
C GLY A 18 8.23 12.29 -18.32
N ASP A 19 9.34 11.57 -18.11
CA ASP A 19 9.66 10.36 -18.86
C ASP A 19 8.76 9.18 -18.41
N PRO A 20 7.98 8.58 -19.32
CA PRO A 20 7.11 7.44 -19.00
C PRO A 20 7.87 6.16 -18.61
N ASN A 21 9.16 6.06 -18.95
CA ASN A 21 10.00 4.90 -18.66
C ASN A 21 10.93 5.10 -17.45
N ASP A 22 10.74 6.18 -16.68
CA ASP A 22 11.53 6.44 -15.48
C ASP A 22 10.82 5.93 -14.23
N TYR A 23 11.49 5.03 -13.51
CA TYR A 23 10.96 4.35 -12.32
C TYR A 23 11.89 4.51 -11.12
N VAL A 24 11.31 4.47 -9.94
CA VAL A 24 12.02 4.43 -8.65
C VAL A 24 11.82 3.06 -8.01
N ALA A 25 12.93 2.39 -7.67
CA ALA A 25 12.85 1.14 -6.94
C ALA A 25 12.59 1.41 -5.44
N ARG A 26 11.64 0.69 -4.86
CA ARG A 26 11.35 0.73 -3.41
C ARG A 26 11.43 -0.67 -2.83
N PRO A 27 12.11 -0.85 -1.68
CA PRO A 27 12.17 -2.14 -1.03
C PRO A 27 10.79 -2.58 -0.54
N ARG A 28 10.52 -3.89 -0.64
CA ARG A 28 9.36 -4.51 0.01
C ARG A 28 9.61 -4.55 1.51
N ASN A 29 8.72 -3.94 2.28
CA ASN A 29 8.78 -4.08 3.73
C ASN A 29 8.34 -5.50 4.12
N THR A 30 9.23 -6.23 4.79
CA THR A 30 9.00 -7.61 5.24
C THR A 30 8.58 -7.69 6.70
N GLY A 31 8.49 -6.57 7.40
CA GLY A 31 8.06 -6.49 8.79
C GLY A 31 8.78 -5.41 9.60
N THR A 32 8.40 -5.30 10.85
CA THR A 32 9.01 -4.41 11.84
C THR A 32 9.73 -5.25 12.87
N VAL A 33 10.90 -4.82 13.29
CA VAL A 33 11.73 -5.47 14.30
C VAL A 33 11.88 -4.53 15.49
N TYR A 34 11.55 -5.01 16.69
CA TYR A 34 11.66 -4.29 17.95
C TYR A 34 12.85 -4.79 18.77
N ASN A 35 13.20 -4.10 19.86
CA ASN A 35 14.28 -4.51 20.76
C ASN A 35 14.09 -5.93 21.30
N ALA A 36 12.86 -6.34 21.58
CA ALA A 36 12.55 -7.71 22.00
C ALA A 36 12.91 -8.76 20.94
N ASP A 37 12.69 -8.46 19.65
CA ASP A 37 13.06 -9.35 18.55
C ASP A 37 14.58 -9.43 18.38
N ILE A 38 15.26 -8.29 18.56
CA ILE A 38 16.74 -8.21 18.53
C ILE A 38 17.31 -9.02 19.70
N ALA A 39 16.78 -8.83 20.91
CA ALA A 39 17.17 -9.57 22.11
C ALA A 39 17.01 -11.08 21.94
N SER A 40 15.88 -11.52 21.36
CA SER A 40 15.63 -12.94 21.07
C SER A 40 16.63 -13.52 20.08
N ARG A 41 16.99 -12.77 19.02
CA ARG A 41 18.02 -13.15 18.06
C ARG A 41 19.41 -13.23 18.71
N MET A 42 19.71 -12.33 19.64
CA MET A 42 20.97 -12.34 20.39
C MET A 42 21.04 -13.56 21.32
N ALA A 43 20.02 -13.81 22.10
CA ALA A 43 19.94 -14.95 23.00
C ALA A 43 20.07 -16.29 22.26
N SER A 44 19.47 -16.41 21.07
CA SER A 44 19.60 -17.60 20.23
C SER A 44 21.02 -17.85 19.72
N LYS A 45 21.80 -16.77 19.48
CA LYS A 45 23.18 -16.87 18.96
C LYS A 45 24.23 -17.02 20.06
N TYR A 46 23.95 -16.50 21.25
CA TYR A 46 24.87 -16.41 22.36
C TYR A 46 24.24 -17.05 23.62
N PRO A 47 24.37 -18.36 23.78
CA PRO A 47 23.86 -19.05 24.98
C PRO A 47 24.49 -18.44 26.24
N GLY A 48 23.68 -18.17 27.23
CA GLY A 48 24.10 -17.50 28.48
C GLY A 48 23.56 -16.08 28.63
N TYR A 49 22.96 -15.52 27.57
CA TYR A 49 22.22 -14.27 27.66
C TYR A 49 20.70 -14.55 27.66
N GLU A 50 19.98 -13.96 28.62
CA GLU A 50 18.53 -14.06 28.70
C GLU A 50 17.88 -12.94 27.86
N ALA A 51 16.88 -13.30 27.02
CA ALA A 51 16.23 -12.35 26.13
C ALA A 51 15.55 -11.19 26.87
N GLY A 52 14.93 -11.45 28.04
CA GLY A 52 14.31 -10.41 28.86
C GLY A 52 15.31 -9.36 29.36
N SER A 53 16.44 -9.80 29.91
CA SER A 53 17.51 -8.91 30.37
C SER A 53 18.13 -8.10 29.23
N LEU A 54 18.31 -8.72 28.06
CA LEU A 54 18.80 -8.03 26.87
C LEU A 54 17.80 -6.98 26.38
N THR A 55 16.50 -7.27 26.38
CA THR A 55 15.46 -6.30 26.02
C THR A 55 15.54 -5.07 26.90
N GLN A 56 15.58 -5.24 28.23
CA GLN A 56 15.70 -4.12 29.16
C GLN A 56 16.97 -3.31 28.94
N THR A 57 18.09 -3.98 28.69
CA THR A 57 19.37 -3.29 28.41
C THR A 57 19.30 -2.45 27.14
N LEU A 58 18.69 -2.97 26.08
CA LEU A 58 18.50 -2.22 24.81
C LEU A 58 17.58 -1.02 25.01
N ASP A 59 16.48 -1.18 25.74
CA ASP A 59 15.53 -0.11 26.01
C ASP A 59 16.16 1.01 26.86
N LEU A 60 16.93 0.67 27.89
CA LEU A 60 17.68 1.63 28.70
C LEU A 60 18.75 2.34 27.85
N ALA A 61 19.47 1.60 27.03
CA ALA A 61 20.47 2.21 26.14
C ALA A 61 19.84 3.19 25.15
N ASP A 62 18.66 2.89 24.62
CA ASP A 62 17.93 3.79 23.72
C ASP A 62 17.44 5.05 24.46
N GLN A 63 16.98 4.93 25.71
CA GLN A 63 16.62 6.09 26.54
C GLN A 63 17.83 7.02 26.79
N GLU A 64 18.97 6.47 27.17
CA GLU A 64 20.19 7.25 27.39
C GLU A 64 20.69 7.93 26.10
N LYS A 65 20.59 7.24 24.94
CA LYS A 65 20.92 7.86 23.66
C LYS A 65 20.00 9.03 23.32
N MET A 66 18.69 8.90 23.56
CA MET A 66 17.72 9.98 23.34
C MET A 66 18.02 11.18 24.23
N LEU A 67 18.33 10.95 25.52
CA LEU A 67 18.69 12.01 26.46
C LEU A 67 19.99 12.72 26.03
N ALA A 68 21.02 11.98 25.65
CA ALA A 68 22.26 12.57 25.16
C ALA A 68 22.06 13.49 23.95
N VAL A 69 21.20 13.08 22.98
CA VAL A 69 20.87 13.92 21.83
C VAL A 69 20.06 15.15 22.25
N ALA A 70 19.09 15.00 23.16
CA ALA A 70 18.31 16.11 23.68
C ALA A 70 19.15 17.15 24.44
N GLU A 71 20.23 16.71 25.10
CA GLU A 71 21.22 17.60 25.72
C GLU A 71 22.16 18.32 24.72
N GLY A 72 21.94 18.12 23.41
CA GLY A 72 22.76 18.73 22.36
C GLY A 72 24.06 17.99 22.06
N LYS A 73 24.24 16.77 22.58
CA LYS A 73 25.42 15.94 22.30
C LYS A 73 25.25 15.20 20.98
N ASN A 74 26.35 15.01 20.25
CA ASN A 74 26.37 14.14 19.08
C ASN A 74 26.50 12.68 19.55
N GLN A 75 25.43 11.89 19.42
CA GLN A 75 25.45 10.47 19.78
C GLN A 75 25.95 9.64 18.59
N VAL A 76 26.94 8.79 18.79
CA VAL A 76 27.55 7.96 17.77
C VAL A 76 27.52 6.50 18.19
N ASP A 77 27.12 5.62 17.27
CA ASP A 77 27.21 4.17 17.41
C ASP A 77 27.61 3.50 16.08
N LYS A 78 27.61 2.16 16.05
CA LYS A 78 27.99 1.40 14.84
C LYS A 78 27.01 1.57 13.68
N THR A 79 25.79 2.04 13.93
CA THR A 79 24.81 2.27 12.87
C THR A 79 24.95 3.65 12.25
N GLY A 80 25.35 4.64 13.04
CA GLY A 80 25.51 6.03 12.58
C GLY A 80 25.62 7.02 13.71
N SER A 81 25.47 8.29 13.37
CA SER A 81 25.44 9.40 14.32
C SER A 81 24.08 10.11 14.28
N ARG A 82 23.66 10.62 15.44
CA ARG A 82 22.43 11.38 15.63
C ARG A 82 22.78 12.71 16.26
N GLN A 83 22.28 13.79 15.66
CA GLN A 83 22.53 15.17 16.10
C GLN A 83 21.21 15.94 16.14
N LEU A 84 20.99 16.70 17.20
CA LEU A 84 19.86 17.61 17.32
C LEU A 84 19.95 18.70 16.25
N THR A 85 18.85 19.06 15.64
CA THR A 85 18.73 20.16 14.68
C THR A 85 17.56 21.08 15.08
N ILE A 86 17.70 22.36 14.78
CA ILE A 86 16.63 23.35 14.96
C ILE A 86 16.34 23.93 13.58
N ALA A 87 15.07 23.93 13.19
CA ALA A 87 14.58 24.46 11.91
C ALA A 87 13.56 25.57 12.15
N GLY A 88 13.40 26.44 11.16
CA GLY A 88 12.49 27.58 11.19
C GLY A 88 13.20 28.92 11.18
N PRO A 89 12.46 30.02 10.96
CA PRO A 89 13.04 31.38 10.88
C PRO A 89 13.37 31.94 12.26
N PHE A 90 14.53 32.58 12.40
CA PHE A 90 14.93 33.42 13.53
C PHE A 90 15.12 34.84 13.00
N LYS A 91 14.33 35.77 13.46
CA LYS A 91 14.36 37.16 13.00
C LYS A 91 15.09 38.06 14.02
N GLY A 92 16.29 38.51 13.64
CA GLY A 92 17.16 39.34 14.48
C GLY A 92 18.15 38.51 15.32
N ALA A 93 19.19 39.19 15.84
CA ALA A 93 20.26 38.57 16.59
C ALA A 93 19.83 38.06 17.99
N ASP A 94 18.78 38.64 18.55
CA ASP A 94 18.25 38.30 19.89
C ASP A 94 17.02 37.39 19.81
N ALA A 95 16.75 36.79 18.63
CA ALA A 95 15.59 35.93 18.45
C ALA A 95 15.66 34.69 19.36
N GLN A 96 14.56 34.43 20.05
CA GLN A 96 14.40 33.25 20.90
C GLN A 96 13.66 32.14 20.14
N PHE A 97 13.76 30.91 20.63
CA PHE A 97 13.01 29.78 20.10
C PHE A 97 11.50 29.97 20.35
N ASP A 98 10.71 29.87 19.29
CA ASP A 98 9.25 29.92 19.33
C ASP A 98 8.69 28.62 18.72
N SER A 99 8.04 27.82 19.54
CA SER A 99 7.49 26.53 19.14
C SER A 99 6.39 26.61 18.06
N SER A 100 5.83 27.78 17.80
CA SER A 100 4.87 28.01 16.72
C SER A 100 5.55 28.22 15.35
N LEU A 101 6.81 28.65 15.35
CA LEU A 101 7.60 28.96 14.15
C LEU A 101 8.80 28.04 13.96
N ASN A 102 9.33 27.52 15.05
CA ASN A 102 10.54 26.71 15.07
C ASN A 102 10.23 25.26 15.47
N SER A 103 10.98 24.32 14.97
CA SER A 103 10.87 22.90 15.32
C SER A 103 12.24 22.30 15.62
N MET A 104 12.23 21.31 16.49
CA MET A 104 13.41 20.48 16.74
C MET A 104 13.28 19.17 15.96
N GLY A 105 14.40 18.69 15.42
CA GLY A 105 14.49 17.44 14.71
C GLY A 105 15.79 16.72 15.04
N VAL A 106 15.96 15.51 14.52
CA VAL A 106 17.20 14.77 14.65
C VAL A 106 17.72 14.43 13.26
N MET A 107 18.93 14.86 12.96
CA MET A 107 19.66 14.44 11.76
C MET A 107 20.37 13.12 12.05
N TYR A 108 20.14 12.14 11.18
CA TYR A 108 20.85 10.86 11.23
C TYR A 108 21.83 10.76 10.07
N THR A 109 23.06 10.40 10.37
CA THR A 109 24.09 10.13 9.36
C THR A 109 24.59 8.69 9.51
N MET A 110 24.43 7.90 8.46
CA MET A 110 24.85 6.50 8.43
C MET A 110 26.36 6.36 8.62
N SER A 111 26.79 5.40 9.44
CA SER A 111 28.22 5.08 9.61
C SER A 111 28.80 4.44 8.35
N ASP A 112 30.13 4.57 8.18
CA ASP A 112 30.82 3.91 7.08
C ASP A 112 30.75 2.38 7.21
N GLN A 113 30.80 1.85 8.43
CA GLN A 113 30.62 0.42 8.67
C GLN A 113 29.27 -0.10 8.20
N PHE A 114 28.18 0.65 8.44
CA PHE A 114 26.86 0.24 7.98
C PHE A 114 26.72 0.39 6.47
N ARG A 115 27.28 1.46 5.89
CA ARG A 115 27.34 1.67 4.44
C ARG A 115 28.07 0.54 3.73
N GLU A 116 29.21 0.12 4.26
CA GLU A 116 29.99 -0.98 3.71
C GLU A 116 29.25 -2.33 3.82
N LEU A 117 28.53 -2.58 4.91
CA LEU A 117 27.67 -3.75 5.06
C LEU A 117 26.58 -3.79 3.98
N LEU A 118 25.88 -2.67 3.74
CA LEU A 118 24.87 -2.60 2.69
C LEU A 118 25.47 -2.86 1.31
N LYS A 119 26.61 -2.24 1.00
CA LYS A 119 27.29 -2.37 -0.29
C LYS A 119 27.81 -3.78 -0.56
N THR A 120 28.36 -4.44 0.45
CA THR A 120 29.03 -5.74 0.27
C THR A 120 28.11 -6.92 0.43
N ARG A 121 27.05 -6.82 1.26
CA ARG A 121 26.21 -7.96 1.65
C ARG A 121 24.78 -7.90 1.13
N VAL A 122 24.29 -6.72 0.71
CA VAL A 122 22.91 -6.61 0.24
C VAL A 122 22.87 -6.71 -1.28
N LYS A 123 22.10 -7.68 -1.77
CA LYS A 123 21.81 -7.86 -3.20
C LYS A 123 20.35 -7.48 -3.43
N VAL A 124 20.11 -6.50 -4.28
CA VAL A 124 18.76 -6.05 -4.61
C VAL A 124 18.21 -6.91 -5.76
N ARG A 125 17.03 -7.52 -5.53
CA ARG A 125 16.26 -8.23 -6.55
C ARG A 125 15.04 -7.40 -6.90
N VAL A 126 14.99 -6.87 -8.12
CA VAL A 126 13.87 -6.11 -8.64
C VAL A 126 12.85 -7.06 -9.27
N HIS A 127 11.57 -6.98 -8.87
CA HIS A 127 10.49 -7.85 -9.32
C HIS A 127 9.64 -7.25 -10.46
N GLY A 128 9.98 -6.06 -10.92
CA GLY A 128 9.23 -5.34 -11.94
C GLY A 128 8.31 -4.27 -11.32
N ILE A 129 7.36 -3.79 -12.11
CA ILE A 129 6.46 -2.69 -11.70
C ILE A 129 5.52 -3.18 -10.60
N ALA A 130 5.47 -2.43 -9.50
CA ALA A 130 4.58 -2.72 -8.38
C ALA A 130 3.12 -2.71 -8.82
N GLN A 131 2.38 -3.75 -8.46
CA GLN A 131 0.93 -3.74 -8.64
C GLN A 131 0.30 -2.83 -7.57
N THR A 132 0.26 -1.54 -7.88
CA THR A 132 -0.28 -0.50 -6.99
C THR A 132 -1.63 0.03 -7.46
N GLY A 133 -2.27 -0.69 -8.40
CA GLY A 133 -3.59 -0.38 -8.94
C GLY A 133 -4.71 -0.52 -7.92
N PRO A 134 -5.94 -0.31 -8.37
CA PRO A 134 -7.11 -0.58 -7.56
C PRO A 134 -7.21 -2.09 -7.25
N ILE A 135 -7.77 -2.43 -6.10
CA ILE A 135 -8.10 -3.81 -5.71
C ILE A 135 -9.51 -3.79 -5.16
N VAL A 136 -10.39 -4.63 -5.72
CA VAL A 136 -11.74 -4.83 -5.21
C VAL A 136 -11.74 -6.06 -4.30
N ASN A 137 -12.14 -5.88 -3.04
CA ASN A 137 -12.24 -6.97 -2.07
C ASN A 137 -13.60 -7.64 -2.11
N TYR A 138 -14.67 -6.84 -2.18
CA TYR A 138 -16.05 -7.32 -2.29
C TYR A 138 -16.96 -6.24 -2.88
N VAL A 139 -18.12 -6.68 -3.32
CA VAL A 139 -19.20 -5.82 -3.79
C VAL A 139 -20.51 -6.11 -3.06
N ILE A 140 -21.40 -5.11 -2.99
CA ILE A 140 -22.73 -5.22 -2.41
C ILE A 140 -23.71 -4.58 -3.38
N ASP A 141 -24.70 -5.34 -3.83
CA ASP A 141 -25.85 -4.79 -4.56
C ASP A 141 -26.83 -4.15 -3.57
N ALA A 142 -27.03 -2.86 -3.67
CA ALA A 142 -27.86 -2.11 -2.73
C ALA A 142 -29.38 -2.40 -2.87
N VAL A 143 -29.81 -2.95 -4.00
CA VAL A 143 -31.22 -3.27 -4.27
C VAL A 143 -31.60 -4.62 -3.70
N SER A 144 -30.83 -5.67 -4.04
CA SER A 144 -31.11 -7.03 -3.58
C SER A 144 -30.48 -7.36 -2.21
N GLY A 145 -29.50 -6.57 -1.78
CA GLY A 145 -28.68 -6.88 -0.59
C GLY A 145 -27.65 -7.98 -0.81
N ASN A 146 -27.54 -8.52 -2.03
CA ASN A 146 -26.56 -9.55 -2.35
C ASN A 146 -25.13 -9.02 -2.19
N THR A 147 -24.24 -9.84 -1.63
CA THR A 147 -22.87 -9.44 -1.36
C THR A 147 -21.90 -10.61 -1.51
N SER A 148 -20.70 -10.30 -1.97
CA SER A 148 -19.55 -11.23 -1.99
C SER A 148 -18.65 -11.10 -0.75
N LYS A 149 -19.04 -10.28 0.24
CA LYS A 149 -18.27 -10.11 1.47
C LYS A 149 -18.21 -11.40 2.28
N GLU A 150 -16.98 -11.82 2.65
CA GLU A 150 -16.74 -12.99 3.51
C GLU A 150 -17.32 -14.31 2.97
N LYS A 151 -17.54 -14.40 1.66
CA LYS A 151 -18.07 -15.58 0.98
C LYS A 151 -17.18 -15.99 -0.16
N VAL A 152 -16.97 -17.29 -0.30
CA VAL A 152 -16.46 -17.87 -1.53
C VAL A 152 -17.69 -18.19 -2.38
N ILE A 153 -17.87 -17.46 -3.48
CA ILE A 153 -19.02 -17.60 -4.39
C ILE A 153 -18.52 -17.65 -5.83
N ASP A 154 -19.16 -18.45 -6.65
CA ASP A 154 -18.81 -18.58 -8.06
C ASP A 154 -19.28 -17.39 -8.89
N SER A 155 -20.35 -16.74 -8.45
CA SER A 155 -20.89 -15.53 -9.06
C SER A 155 -21.79 -14.75 -8.09
N LEU A 156 -22.02 -13.47 -8.36
CA LEU A 156 -22.93 -12.60 -7.60
C LEU A 156 -24.01 -12.06 -8.50
N THR A 157 -25.29 -12.29 -8.13
CA THR A 157 -26.43 -11.68 -8.84
C THR A 157 -26.58 -10.23 -8.41
N ILE A 158 -26.67 -9.32 -9.39
CA ILE A 158 -26.81 -7.88 -9.23
C ILE A 158 -28.05 -7.36 -9.96
N THR A 159 -28.59 -6.22 -9.51
CA THR A 159 -29.79 -5.59 -10.08
C THR A 159 -29.39 -4.49 -11.07
N SER A 160 -29.68 -4.71 -12.37
CA SER A 160 -29.41 -3.74 -13.44
C SER A 160 -30.01 -2.35 -13.11
N GLY A 161 -29.23 -1.31 -13.36
CA GLY A 161 -29.63 0.06 -13.05
C GLY A 161 -29.68 0.44 -11.56
N GLY A 162 -29.38 -0.51 -10.66
CA GLY A 162 -29.33 -0.28 -9.22
C GLY A 162 -28.02 0.37 -8.76
N ALA A 163 -27.92 0.66 -7.46
CA ALA A 163 -26.68 1.13 -6.87
C ALA A 163 -25.82 -0.05 -6.44
N LEU A 164 -24.51 0.00 -6.75
CA LEU A 164 -23.52 -1.00 -6.35
C LEU A 164 -22.46 -0.35 -5.46
N THR A 165 -22.23 -0.95 -4.29
CA THR A 165 -21.12 -0.61 -3.42
C THR A 165 -19.92 -1.51 -3.76
N ILE A 166 -18.77 -0.90 -4.03
CA ILE A 166 -17.50 -1.56 -4.36
C ILE A 166 -16.52 -1.20 -3.26
N ALA A 167 -16.08 -2.17 -2.48
CA ALA A 167 -15.14 -1.96 -1.38
C ALA A 167 -13.78 -2.58 -1.67
N GLY A 168 -12.71 -1.90 -1.27
CA GLY A 168 -11.35 -2.36 -1.56
C GLY A 168 -10.26 -1.36 -1.18
N SER A 169 -9.24 -1.28 -1.98
CA SER A 169 -8.13 -0.32 -1.79
C SER A 169 -7.73 0.35 -3.10
N ASN A 170 -7.28 1.60 -2.99
CA ASN A 170 -6.88 2.46 -4.12
C ASN A 170 -7.97 2.63 -5.19
N LEU A 171 -9.26 2.54 -4.80
CA LEU A 171 -10.39 2.53 -5.71
C LEU A 171 -10.75 3.89 -6.29
N LYS A 172 -10.35 5.00 -5.63
CA LYS A 172 -10.74 6.36 -6.05
C LYS A 172 -10.52 6.56 -7.55
N ILE A 173 -11.57 6.88 -8.28
CA ILE A 173 -11.52 7.19 -9.71
C ILE A 173 -10.93 8.59 -9.87
N GLN A 174 -9.71 8.63 -10.41
CA GLN A 174 -8.94 9.85 -10.64
C GLN A 174 -8.03 9.66 -11.85
N GLY A 175 -7.90 10.70 -12.66
CA GLY A 175 -7.05 10.72 -13.86
C GLY A 175 -7.77 11.32 -15.04
N SER A 176 -7.01 11.62 -16.09
CA SER A 176 -7.50 12.24 -17.32
C SER A 176 -7.52 11.30 -18.53
N ASP A 177 -7.07 10.07 -18.36
CA ASP A 177 -7.10 9.07 -19.42
C ASP A 177 -8.55 8.57 -19.65
N ASP A 178 -8.95 8.38 -20.91
CA ASP A 178 -10.31 7.97 -21.28
C ASP A 178 -10.71 6.59 -20.75
N SER A 179 -9.71 5.74 -20.48
CA SER A 179 -9.92 4.41 -19.89
C SER A 179 -10.23 4.47 -18.39
N VAL A 180 -10.08 5.64 -17.72
CA VAL A 180 -10.36 5.80 -16.30
C VAL A 180 -11.86 5.73 -16.04
N GLY A 181 -12.25 4.87 -15.09
CA GLY A 181 -13.66 4.69 -14.71
C GLY A 181 -13.95 3.32 -14.10
N VAL A 182 -15.22 3.08 -13.89
CA VAL A 182 -15.79 1.77 -13.53
C VAL A 182 -16.55 1.23 -14.74
N PHE A 183 -16.32 -0.02 -15.08
CA PHE A 183 -16.90 -0.64 -16.26
C PHE A 183 -17.49 -2.01 -15.91
N PHE A 184 -18.61 -2.31 -16.54
CA PHE A 184 -19.16 -3.64 -16.62
C PHE A 184 -18.81 -4.23 -18.00
N VAL A 185 -17.91 -5.21 -18.00
CA VAL A 185 -17.37 -5.82 -19.21
C VAL A 185 -18.11 -7.13 -19.47
N PRO A 186 -18.97 -7.21 -20.50
CA PRO A 186 -19.64 -8.45 -20.85
C PRO A 186 -18.65 -9.45 -21.45
N SER A 187 -19.02 -10.72 -21.50
CA SER A 187 -18.22 -11.77 -22.20
C SER A 187 -18.11 -11.52 -23.71
N THR A 188 -19.13 -10.86 -24.29
CA THR A 188 -19.17 -10.43 -25.70
C THR A 188 -19.82 -9.06 -25.78
N GLY A 189 -19.24 -8.15 -26.58
CA GLY A 189 -19.75 -6.79 -26.75
C GLY A 189 -18.89 -5.73 -26.08
N GLU A 190 -19.37 -4.49 -26.11
CA GLU A 190 -18.66 -3.32 -25.61
C GLU A 190 -18.80 -3.16 -24.08
N PRO A 191 -17.74 -2.77 -23.38
CA PRO A 191 -17.82 -2.45 -21.95
C PRO A 191 -18.79 -1.30 -21.68
N LYS A 192 -19.67 -1.46 -20.68
CA LYS A 192 -20.60 -0.42 -20.26
C LYS A 192 -19.98 0.41 -19.12
N LYS A 193 -19.62 1.67 -19.41
CA LYS A 193 -19.02 2.59 -18.43
C LYS A 193 -20.08 3.14 -17.49
N VAL A 194 -19.75 3.17 -16.19
CA VAL A 194 -20.55 3.88 -15.18
C VAL A 194 -20.44 5.38 -15.41
N SER A 195 -21.58 6.06 -15.50
CA SER A 195 -21.66 7.52 -15.69
C SER A 195 -21.77 8.29 -14.37
N VAL A 196 -22.30 7.67 -13.31
CA VAL A 196 -22.58 8.35 -12.04
C VAL A 196 -21.85 7.64 -10.90
N LEU A 197 -20.92 8.38 -10.27
CA LEU A 197 -20.28 7.98 -9.02
C LEU A 197 -20.98 8.71 -7.86
N ILE A 198 -21.73 7.98 -7.06
CA ILE A 198 -22.43 8.50 -5.87
C ILE A 198 -21.39 8.79 -4.77
N SER A 199 -20.42 7.91 -4.61
CA SER A 199 -19.28 8.10 -3.70
C SER A 199 -17.98 7.67 -4.39
N ASN A 200 -16.91 8.46 -4.21
CA ASN A 200 -15.61 8.23 -4.86
C ASN A 200 -14.48 8.34 -3.84
N MET A 201 -14.32 7.32 -3.01
CA MET A 201 -13.33 7.26 -1.94
C MET A 201 -12.25 6.20 -2.24
N PRO A 202 -11.03 6.32 -1.67
CA PRO A 202 -9.95 5.35 -1.90
C PRO A 202 -10.26 3.92 -1.46
N SER A 203 -11.13 3.75 -0.45
CA SER A 203 -11.51 2.43 0.10
C SER A 203 -12.88 1.95 -0.36
N GLN A 204 -13.69 2.84 -0.96
CA GLN A 204 -15.05 2.51 -1.34
C GLN A 204 -15.53 3.39 -2.49
N LEU A 205 -16.15 2.78 -3.49
CA LEU A 205 -16.98 3.45 -4.49
C LEU A 205 -18.42 3.07 -4.27
N ILE A 206 -19.34 4.02 -4.48
CA ILE A 206 -20.75 3.73 -4.65
C ILE A 206 -21.12 4.26 -6.03
N VAL A 207 -21.61 3.39 -6.88
CA VAL A 207 -21.89 3.71 -8.27
C VAL A 207 -23.35 3.44 -8.61
N GLN A 208 -23.93 4.26 -9.49
CA GLN A 208 -25.17 3.94 -10.18
C GLN A 208 -24.82 3.09 -11.39
N MET A 209 -25.22 1.82 -11.39
CA MET A 209 -24.98 0.94 -12.53
C MET A 209 -25.73 1.43 -13.78
N PRO A 210 -25.15 1.32 -14.97
CA PRO A 210 -25.90 1.50 -16.20
C PRO A 210 -26.96 0.42 -16.34
N THR A 211 -27.93 0.62 -17.23
CA THR A 211 -28.84 -0.46 -17.64
C THR A 211 -28.01 -1.55 -18.34
N LEU A 212 -28.02 -2.74 -17.76
CA LEU A 212 -27.34 -3.93 -18.25
C LEU A 212 -28.37 -4.93 -18.75
N ASP A 213 -28.10 -5.56 -19.87
CA ASP A 213 -28.86 -6.68 -20.37
C ASP A 213 -28.58 -7.94 -19.53
N ASP A 214 -29.45 -8.93 -19.60
CA ASP A 214 -29.24 -10.21 -18.91
C ASP A 214 -27.91 -10.86 -19.39
N GLY A 215 -27.11 -11.28 -18.44
CA GLY A 215 -25.81 -11.84 -18.77
C GLY A 215 -24.78 -11.83 -17.63
N ILE A 216 -23.57 -12.18 -17.99
CA ILE A 216 -22.42 -12.24 -17.08
C ILE A 216 -21.46 -11.10 -17.42
N TYR A 217 -21.04 -10.40 -16.39
CA TYR A 217 -20.15 -9.25 -16.48
C TYR A 217 -18.95 -9.38 -15.56
N THR A 218 -17.81 -8.90 -16.02
CA THR A 218 -16.64 -8.65 -15.19
C THR A 218 -16.65 -7.18 -14.77
N LEU A 219 -16.58 -6.91 -13.46
CA LEU A 219 -16.42 -5.55 -12.96
C LEU A 219 -14.95 -5.14 -13.12
N ARG A 220 -14.71 -4.09 -13.92
CA ARG A 220 -13.39 -3.49 -14.09
C ARG A 220 -13.34 -2.10 -13.46
N VAL A 221 -12.32 -1.87 -12.63
CA VAL A 221 -12.02 -0.55 -12.07
C VAL A 221 -10.69 -0.09 -12.63
N THR A 222 -10.67 1.08 -13.30
CA THR A 222 -9.46 1.68 -13.89
C THR A 222 -9.26 3.07 -13.30
N THR A 223 -8.06 3.35 -12.78
CA THR A 223 -7.74 4.63 -12.16
C THR A 223 -6.26 5.00 -12.30
N GLN A 224 -5.96 6.29 -12.22
CA GLN A 224 -4.61 6.82 -12.06
C GLN A 224 -4.37 7.31 -10.62
N TYR A 225 -5.24 6.93 -9.67
CA TYR A 225 -5.13 7.33 -8.27
C TYR A 225 -3.90 6.74 -7.59
N VAL A 226 -3.21 7.60 -6.84
CA VAL A 226 -2.20 7.24 -5.83
C VAL A 226 -2.48 8.03 -4.57
N ARG A 227 -2.01 7.55 -3.41
CA ARG A 227 -2.19 8.23 -2.11
C ARG A 227 -1.44 9.56 -1.97
N SER A 228 -1.00 10.13 -3.09
CA SER A 228 -0.36 11.45 -3.16
C SER A 228 -1.24 12.43 -3.93
N SER A 229 -0.84 13.70 -3.97
CA SER A 229 -1.53 14.74 -4.74
C SER A 229 -1.40 14.61 -6.27
N ARG A 230 -0.59 13.65 -6.75
CA ARG A 230 -0.34 13.42 -8.18
C ARG A 230 -0.99 12.12 -8.63
N SER A 231 -1.34 12.03 -9.91
CA SER A 231 -1.82 10.80 -10.56
C SER A 231 -0.65 9.99 -11.13
N THR A 232 -0.84 8.68 -11.35
CA THR A 232 0.11 7.86 -12.10
C THR A 232 0.16 8.29 -13.56
N LYS A 233 1.30 8.03 -14.23
CA LYS A 233 1.48 8.34 -15.67
C LYS A 233 0.52 7.53 -16.53
N ALA A 234 0.41 6.23 -16.24
CA ALA A 234 -0.50 5.33 -16.93
C ALA A 234 -1.66 4.89 -16.03
N PRO A 235 -2.85 4.67 -16.59
CA PRO A 235 -3.97 4.11 -15.85
C PRO A 235 -3.67 2.66 -15.44
N ARG A 236 -4.24 2.24 -14.32
CA ARG A 236 -4.12 0.89 -13.78
C ARG A 236 -5.50 0.30 -13.59
N SER A 237 -5.69 -0.90 -14.10
CA SER A 237 -6.96 -1.60 -14.09
C SER A 237 -6.92 -2.81 -13.16
N TYR A 238 -8.07 -3.14 -12.60
CA TYR A 238 -8.31 -4.35 -11.85
C TYR A 238 -9.64 -4.96 -12.29
N ASP A 239 -9.60 -6.21 -12.68
CA ASP A 239 -10.78 -7.01 -13.01
C ASP A 239 -11.16 -7.82 -11.77
N TYR A 240 -12.37 -7.61 -11.28
CA TYR A 240 -12.87 -8.33 -10.12
C TYR A 240 -13.11 -9.80 -10.49
N PRO A 241 -12.53 -10.76 -9.74
CA PRO A 241 -12.52 -12.15 -10.14
C PRO A 241 -13.87 -12.85 -10.03
N VAL A 242 -14.82 -12.30 -9.23
CA VAL A 242 -16.16 -12.88 -9.09
C VAL A 242 -17.07 -12.33 -10.19
N PRO A 243 -17.59 -13.17 -11.08
CA PRO A 243 -18.53 -12.75 -12.12
C PRO A 243 -19.81 -12.14 -11.53
N LEU A 244 -20.27 -11.07 -12.13
CA LEU A 244 -21.54 -10.42 -11.78
C LEU A 244 -22.61 -10.85 -12.76
N LYS A 245 -23.72 -11.42 -12.27
CA LYS A 245 -24.87 -11.86 -13.09
C LYS A 245 -25.99 -10.86 -13.03
N VAL A 246 -26.58 -10.55 -14.18
CA VAL A 246 -27.82 -9.77 -14.33
C VAL A 246 -28.90 -10.68 -14.91
N GLY A 247 -30.12 -10.63 -14.38
CA GLY A 247 -31.22 -11.49 -14.74
C GLY A 247 -31.21 -12.84 -13.99
N GLU A 248 -32.29 -13.60 -14.09
CA GLU A 248 -32.38 -14.96 -13.56
C GLU A 248 -31.52 -15.87 -14.45
N GLY A 249 -30.31 -16.19 -14.00
CA GLY A 249 -29.49 -17.20 -14.67
C GLY A 249 -30.25 -18.53 -14.66
N SER A 250 -30.47 -19.10 -15.84
CA SER A 250 -30.93 -20.48 -15.99
C SER A 250 -30.04 -21.35 -15.11
N GLN A 251 -30.65 -21.99 -14.10
CA GLN A 251 -30.02 -23.12 -13.42
C GLN A 251 -29.74 -24.15 -14.50
N GLU A 252 -28.50 -24.56 -14.67
CA GLU A 252 -28.19 -25.79 -15.40
C GLU A 252 -28.97 -26.89 -14.70
N GLU A 253 -29.97 -27.45 -15.38
CA GLU A 253 -30.71 -28.63 -14.96
C GLU A 253 -29.69 -29.75 -14.75
N ASP A 254 -29.62 -30.22 -13.50
CA ASP A 254 -28.97 -31.45 -13.13
C ASP A 254 -29.50 -32.59 -14.05
N GLY A 255 -28.63 -33.22 -14.79
CA GLY A 255 -28.98 -34.25 -15.76
C GLY A 255 -29.73 -35.41 -15.13
N PRO A 256 -30.44 -36.21 -15.93
CA PRO A 256 -31.43 -37.17 -15.48
C PRO A 256 -30.82 -38.26 -14.59
N GLN A 257 -31.42 -38.47 -13.44
CA GLN A 257 -31.19 -39.63 -12.60
C GLN A 257 -31.61 -40.87 -13.39
N VAL A 258 -30.62 -41.72 -13.68
CA VAL A 258 -30.86 -43.06 -14.21
C VAL A 258 -31.39 -43.93 -13.06
N GLN A 259 -32.58 -44.52 -13.29
CA GLN A 259 -33.20 -45.55 -12.44
C GLN A 259 -32.35 -46.80 -12.31
#